data_eaac7a03d3e1171067cc790ea8c69eff
#
_entry.id   eaac7a03d3e1171067cc790ea8c69eff
#
_cell.length_a   1.000
_cell.length_b   1.000
_cell.length_c   1.000
_cell.angle_alpha   90.00
_cell.angle_beta   90.00
_cell.angle_gamma   90.00
#
_symmetry.space_group_name_H-M   'P 1'
#
loop_
_entity.id
_entity.type
_entity.pdbx_description
1 polymer ?
#
loop_
_entity_poly.entity_id
_entity_poly.type
_entity_poly.pdbx_seq_one_letter_code
_entity_poly.pdbx_strand_id
1 'polypeptide(L)'
;MNHKFALFAVCAILCGSLSACADSSDSNHVATGSAPSSSSTSGQQPTADSAGQSGTNGSPQAAVIPKGGGKIAAEKALYEIYSRTDIGDEEKVAQMMRQIAGINWTTYNRISGQKSLETVEYLYKQLDKIETGDYPNIIRGENGTDGALTESYDAILAELYTREPSKFIEALAGLETPSQVESVVSHLAYGLSYQDTAQVKGKLEQLKQTGDLSVAEQSVADQLLDRLDHPY
;
A
#
# COMPACT_ATOMS: atom_id res chain seq x y z
N MET A 1 -14.25 28.37 -12.60
CA MET A 1 -15.20 27.63 -11.78
C MET A 1 -14.49 27.29 -10.49
N ASN A 2 -14.94 27.85 -9.37
CA ASN A 2 -14.23 27.83 -8.10
C ASN A 2 -14.59 26.54 -7.34
N HIS A 3 -13.70 25.55 -7.34
CA HIS A 3 -13.84 24.39 -6.47
C HIS A 3 -13.36 24.76 -5.06
N LYS A 4 -14.32 24.86 -4.15
CA LYS A 4 -14.06 25.00 -2.71
C LYS A 4 -13.53 23.68 -2.20
N PHE A 5 -12.24 23.61 -1.94
CA PHE A 5 -11.64 22.51 -1.21
C PHE A 5 -12.18 22.53 0.22
N ALA A 6 -12.97 21.52 0.56
CA ALA A 6 -13.33 21.24 1.94
C ALA A 6 -12.11 20.58 2.59
N LEU A 7 -11.44 21.37 3.42
CA LEU A 7 -10.35 20.92 4.28
C LEU A 7 -10.96 19.97 5.34
N PHE A 8 -10.77 18.68 5.19
CA PHE A 8 -11.08 17.73 6.25
C PHE A 8 -10.03 17.86 7.35
N ALA A 9 -10.40 18.59 8.39
CA ALA A 9 -9.65 18.60 9.64
C ALA A 9 -9.84 17.26 10.34
N VAL A 10 -8.81 16.44 10.34
CA VAL A 10 -8.73 15.27 11.20
C VAL A 10 -8.66 15.75 12.63
N CYS A 11 -9.76 15.65 13.36
CA CYS A 11 -9.82 15.87 14.81
C CYS A 11 -9.07 14.74 15.50
N ALA A 12 -7.83 14.98 15.90
CA ALA A 12 -7.15 14.17 16.89
C ALA A 12 -7.85 14.33 18.23
N ILE A 13 -8.68 13.38 18.61
CA ILE A 13 -9.26 13.31 19.96
C ILE A 13 -8.19 12.73 20.88
N LEU A 14 -7.54 13.63 21.61
CA LEU A 14 -6.74 13.33 22.78
C LEU A 14 -7.69 12.90 23.91
N CYS A 15 -7.83 11.59 24.12
CA CYS A 15 -8.40 11.08 25.36
C CYS A 15 -7.34 11.06 26.45
N GLY A 16 -7.47 12.02 27.33
CA GLY A 16 -6.69 12.18 28.54
C GLY A 16 -6.90 11.03 29.52
N SER A 17 -5.83 10.69 30.14
CA SER A 17 -5.65 9.82 31.30
C SER A 17 -6.60 10.11 32.46
N LEU A 18 -7.17 9.05 33.03
CA LEU A 18 -7.63 9.03 34.40
C LEU A 18 -7.06 7.79 35.11
N SER A 19 -6.11 8.09 35.98
CA SER A 19 -5.59 7.16 36.99
C SER A 19 -6.67 6.88 38.03
N ALA A 20 -6.83 5.62 38.41
CA ALA A 20 -7.36 5.26 39.75
C ALA A 20 -6.69 3.97 40.20
N CYS A 21 -6.02 4.08 41.35
CA CYS A 21 -5.45 3.03 42.15
C CYS A 21 -6.53 2.17 42.82
N ALA A 22 -6.24 0.89 43.05
CA ALA A 22 -6.52 0.06 44.24
C ALA A 22 -6.03 -1.34 43.94
N ASP A 23 -5.04 -1.80 44.51
CA ASP A 23 -4.67 -2.43 45.79
C ASP A 23 -5.21 -3.86 45.98
N SER A 24 -4.25 -4.74 46.30
CA SER A 24 -4.31 -5.97 47.10
C SER A 24 -4.61 -7.32 46.49
N SER A 25 -3.63 -8.14 46.63
CA SER A 25 -3.55 -9.43 47.35
C SER A 25 -3.11 -10.65 46.56
N ASP A 26 -1.91 -11.08 46.94
CA ASP A 26 -1.42 -12.45 47.22
C ASP A 26 -2.08 -13.67 46.53
N SER A 27 -1.26 -14.45 45.88
CA SER A 27 -1.00 -15.83 46.28
C SER A 27 0.06 -16.51 45.43
N ASN A 28 1.04 -17.04 46.14
CA ASN A 28 2.07 -18.02 45.76
C ASN A 28 1.56 -19.18 44.91
N HIS A 29 2.36 -19.59 43.90
CA HIS A 29 2.72 -21.01 43.81
C HIS A 29 4.06 -21.21 43.08
N VAL A 30 4.93 -21.91 43.79
CA VAL A 30 6.24 -22.47 43.43
C VAL A 30 6.04 -23.75 42.58
N ALA A 31 6.88 -23.98 41.59
CA ALA A 31 7.52 -25.26 41.23
C ALA A 31 8.25 -25.06 39.88
N THR A 32 9.56 -24.98 39.91
CA THR A 32 10.61 -26.03 39.73
C THR A 32 10.49 -26.86 38.47
N GLY A 33 11.55 -26.82 37.64
CA GLY A 33 11.88 -27.90 36.73
C GLY A 33 12.61 -27.46 35.51
N SER A 34 13.92 -27.32 35.57
CA SER A 34 14.98 -28.08 34.90
C SER A 34 15.21 -27.78 33.40
N ALA A 35 16.37 -27.22 33.14
CA ALA A 35 17.12 -27.42 31.90
C ALA A 35 17.78 -28.83 31.90
N PRO A 36 18.24 -29.34 30.75
CA PRO A 36 19.63 -29.14 30.32
C PRO A 36 19.78 -29.01 28.80
N SER A 37 20.72 -28.22 28.35
CA SER A 37 22.16 -28.47 28.00
C SER A 37 22.43 -29.20 26.70
N SER A 38 23.38 -28.60 26.00
CA SER A 38 24.41 -29.11 25.08
C SER A 38 23.96 -29.41 23.64
N SER A 39 24.70 -29.12 22.58
CA SER A 39 26.13 -28.89 22.34
C SER A 39 26.35 -28.49 20.88
N SER A 40 27.17 -27.52 20.64
CA SER A 40 28.42 -27.50 19.83
C SER A 40 28.49 -28.32 18.53
N THR A 41 28.96 -27.65 17.44
CA THR A 41 30.12 -27.99 16.58
C THR A 41 30.09 -27.04 15.38
N SER A 42 31.01 -26.12 15.26
CA SER A 42 32.26 -26.07 14.53
C SER A 42 32.20 -26.41 13.05
N GLY A 43 32.68 -25.48 12.22
CA GLY A 43 33.43 -25.91 11.05
C GLY A 43 33.30 -25.05 9.82
N GLN A 44 34.29 -24.23 9.62
CA GLN A 44 35.11 -24.00 8.43
C GLN A 44 34.69 -23.00 7.38
N GLN A 45 35.52 -21.96 7.37
CA GLN A 45 35.90 -21.13 6.22
C GLN A 45 36.97 -21.88 5.40
N PRO A 46 37.07 -21.65 4.09
CA PRO A 46 38.22 -20.92 3.55
C PRO A 46 37.85 -19.95 2.41
N THR A 47 38.41 -18.76 2.48
CA THR A 47 39.53 -18.12 1.72
C THR A 47 39.44 -18.12 0.20
N ALA A 48 39.37 -16.91 -0.31
CA ALA A 48 40.32 -16.14 -1.09
C ALA A 48 40.33 -16.23 -2.61
N ASP A 49 40.46 -15.04 -3.17
CA ASP A 49 41.12 -14.53 -4.39
C ASP A 49 40.31 -14.56 -5.69
N SER A 50 40.25 -13.56 -6.50
CA SER A 50 41.21 -12.63 -7.05
C SER A 50 40.54 -11.57 -7.92
N ALA A 51 41.04 -10.41 -7.84
CA ALA A 51 41.21 -9.32 -8.78
C ALA A 51 40.86 -9.51 -10.27
N GLY A 52 40.30 -8.43 -10.85
CA GLY A 52 40.22 -8.22 -12.29
C GLY A 52 39.60 -6.88 -12.63
N GLN A 53 40.45 -5.95 -12.94
CA GLN A 53 40.27 -4.55 -13.33
C GLN A 53 39.57 -4.35 -14.66
N SER A 54 38.99 -3.15 -14.78
CA SER A 54 39.09 -2.22 -15.90
C SER A 54 37.90 -2.03 -16.85
N GLY A 55 37.44 -0.80 -16.86
CA GLY A 55 37.32 -0.09 -18.15
C GLY A 55 35.93 0.37 -18.61
N THR A 56 35.64 1.62 -18.28
CA THR A 56 35.19 2.70 -19.18
C THR A 56 33.81 2.63 -19.91
N ASN A 57 33.24 3.79 -19.78
CA ASN A 57 32.34 4.52 -20.68
C ASN A 57 30.83 4.39 -20.53
N GLY A 58 30.30 5.53 -20.09
CA GLY A 58 28.93 5.86 -19.86
C GLY A 58 28.04 5.85 -21.10
N SER A 59 26.87 5.38 -20.82
CA SER A 59 25.62 5.76 -21.44
C SER A 59 24.57 5.66 -20.34
N PRO A 60 23.51 6.47 -20.32
CA PRO A 60 22.50 6.38 -19.28
C PRO A 60 21.79 5.04 -19.42
N GLN A 61 22.26 4.08 -18.63
CA GLN A 61 21.76 2.73 -18.59
C GLN A 61 20.42 2.80 -17.87
N ALA A 62 19.34 2.52 -18.60
CA ALA A 62 18.04 2.23 -18.03
C ALA A 62 18.23 1.32 -16.80
N ALA A 63 17.73 1.73 -15.66
CA ALA A 63 17.87 1.02 -14.41
C ALA A 63 17.42 -0.43 -14.59
N VAL A 64 18.38 -1.34 -14.64
CA VAL A 64 18.14 -2.79 -14.64
C VAL A 64 17.52 -3.11 -13.30
N ILE A 65 16.24 -3.47 -13.30
CA ILE A 65 15.56 -4.02 -12.14
C ILE A 65 16.28 -5.32 -11.79
N PRO A 66 16.85 -5.49 -10.59
CA PRO A 66 17.49 -6.74 -10.20
C PRO A 66 16.40 -7.82 -10.09
N LYS A 67 16.34 -8.73 -11.05
CA LYS A 67 15.60 -9.99 -10.90
C LYS A 67 16.32 -10.82 -9.83
N GLY A 68 15.71 -10.89 -8.61
CA GLY A 68 16.16 -11.81 -7.58
C GLY A 68 16.58 -11.24 -6.24
N GLY A 69 16.00 -10.11 -5.81
CA GLY A 69 16.05 -9.69 -4.41
C GLY A 69 14.89 -10.33 -3.64
N GLY A 70 15.17 -10.97 -2.49
CA GLY A 70 14.12 -11.51 -1.63
C GLY A 70 13.09 -10.45 -1.23
N LYS A 71 11.94 -10.87 -0.69
CA LYS A 71 10.75 -10.08 -0.33
C LYS A 71 10.97 -8.75 0.45
N ILE A 72 12.20 -8.45 0.87
CA ILE A 72 12.58 -7.24 1.61
C ILE A 72 13.14 -6.13 0.67
N ALA A 73 13.43 -6.46 -0.58
CA ALA A 73 14.10 -5.52 -1.49
C ALA A 73 13.18 -4.38 -1.95
N ALA A 74 11.89 -4.65 -2.16
CA ALA A 74 10.91 -3.67 -2.59
C ALA A 74 10.58 -2.67 -1.47
N GLU A 75 10.38 -3.17 -0.24
CA GLU A 75 10.10 -2.34 0.93
C GLU A 75 11.29 -1.41 1.26
N LYS A 76 12.51 -1.94 1.17
CA LYS A 76 13.71 -1.13 1.37
C LYS A 76 13.87 -0.08 0.29
N ALA A 77 13.68 -0.46 -0.98
CA ALA A 77 13.74 0.45 -2.10
C ALA A 77 12.67 1.56 -1.99
N LEU A 78 11.43 1.21 -1.63
CA LEU A 78 10.37 2.19 -1.41
C LEU A 78 10.74 3.20 -0.32
N TYR A 79 11.28 2.72 0.80
CA TYR A 79 11.70 3.61 1.89
C TYR A 79 12.88 4.51 1.50
N GLU A 80 13.87 3.97 0.78
CA GLU A 80 15.00 4.75 0.26
C GLU A 80 14.52 5.86 -0.69
N ILE A 81 13.58 5.55 -1.61
CA ILE A 81 12.99 6.52 -2.52
C ILE A 81 12.19 7.58 -1.74
N TYR A 82 11.32 7.16 -0.83
CA TYR A 82 10.53 8.07 0.00
C TYR A 82 11.41 9.06 0.77
N SER A 83 12.54 8.59 1.31
CA SER A 83 13.45 9.38 2.12
C SER A 83 14.33 10.34 1.32
N ARG A 84 14.36 10.27 0.00
CA ARG A 84 15.17 11.16 -0.85
C ARG A 84 14.65 12.59 -0.81
N THR A 85 15.57 13.54 -0.72
CA THR A 85 15.31 14.99 -0.76
C THR A 85 15.98 15.67 -1.95
N ASP A 86 16.71 14.90 -2.76
CA ASP A 86 17.51 15.35 -3.90
C ASP A 86 16.81 15.22 -5.25
N ILE A 87 15.58 14.67 -5.27
CA ILE A 87 14.73 14.53 -6.47
C ILE A 87 13.39 15.24 -6.27
N GLY A 88 12.78 15.66 -7.38
CA GLY A 88 11.46 16.28 -7.37
C GLY A 88 10.35 15.28 -7.06
N ASP A 89 9.17 15.81 -6.65
CA ASP A 89 8.03 14.96 -6.27
C ASP A 89 7.53 14.08 -7.42
N GLU A 90 7.51 14.60 -8.65
CA GLU A 90 7.10 13.83 -9.84
C GLU A 90 7.99 12.59 -10.04
N GLU A 91 9.30 12.77 -10.03
CA GLU A 91 10.25 11.66 -10.15
C GLU A 91 10.14 10.70 -8.97
N LYS A 92 9.98 11.23 -7.75
CA LYS A 92 9.83 10.43 -6.52
C LYS A 92 8.59 9.55 -6.60
N VAL A 93 7.43 10.12 -6.94
CA VAL A 93 6.17 9.36 -7.10
C VAL A 93 6.32 8.29 -8.17
N ALA A 94 6.84 8.63 -9.35
CA ALA A 94 7.07 7.65 -10.41
C ALA A 94 8.00 6.51 -9.98
N GLN A 95 9.03 6.79 -9.17
CA GLN A 95 9.90 5.75 -8.62
C GLN A 95 9.18 4.91 -7.55
N MET A 96 8.37 5.53 -6.67
CA MET A 96 7.58 4.83 -5.66
C MET A 96 6.54 3.89 -6.30
N MET A 97 5.84 4.32 -7.34
CA MET A 97 4.85 3.50 -8.06
C MET A 97 5.47 2.22 -8.65
N ARG A 98 6.73 2.23 -9.05
CA ARG A 98 7.43 1.02 -9.53
C ARG A 98 7.73 0.01 -8.42
N GLN A 99 7.73 0.43 -7.15
CA GLN A 99 8.04 -0.43 -6.01
C GLN A 99 6.80 -0.87 -5.21
N ILE A 100 5.69 -0.12 -5.29
CA ILE A 100 4.55 -0.28 -4.39
C ILE A 100 3.78 -1.58 -4.63
N ALA A 101 3.81 -2.13 -5.84
CA ALA A 101 3.12 -3.37 -6.17
C ALA A 101 3.71 -4.55 -5.36
N GLY A 102 2.92 -5.14 -4.48
CA GLY A 102 3.32 -6.28 -3.67
C GLY A 102 4.16 -5.95 -2.44
N ILE A 103 4.14 -4.70 -2.00
CA ILE A 103 4.70 -4.29 -0.70
C ILE A 103 3.99 -5.03 0.44
N ASN A 104 4.76 -5.50 1.41
CA ASN A 104 4.25 -5.90 2.70
C ASN A 104 4.40 -4.74 3.70
N TRP A 105 3.30 -4.08 4.04
CA TRP A 105 3.33 -2.88 4.88
C TRP A 105 3.84 -3.13 6.30
N THR A 106 3.60 -4.30 6.88
CA THR A 106 4.19 -4.69 8.17
C THR A 106 5.72 -4.75 8.10
N THR A 107 6.25 -5.32 7.02
CA THR A 107 7.70 -5.37 6.76
C THR A 107 8.25 -3.98 6.49
N TYR A 108 7.54 -3.17 5.70
CA TYR A 108 7.90 -1.78 5.44
C TYR A 108 7.99 -0.97 6.74
N ASN A 109 7.00 -1.07 7.63
CA ASN A 109 7.00 -0.39 8.93
C ASN A 109 8.22 -0.74 9.77
N ARG A 110 8.59 -2.01 9.81
CA ARG A 110 9.77 -2.46 10.55
C ARG A 110 11.08 -1.87 9.98
N ILE A 111 11.19 -1.75 8.65
CA ILE A 111 12.38 -1.22 7.97
C ILE A 111 12.45 0.30 8.09
N SER A 112 11.32 0.97 7.94
CA SER A 112 11.22 2.44 7.86
C SER A 112 11.11 3.13 9.23
N GLY A 113 10.99 2.38 10.33
CA GLY A 113 10.73 2.94 11.64
C GLY A 113 9.31 3.49 11.75
N GLN A 114 8.29 2.72 11.31
CA GLN A 114 6.85 3.03 11.40
C GLN A 114 6.40 4.17 10.45
N LYS A 115 6.99 4.25 9.26
CA LYS A 115 6.72 5.32 8.28
C LYS A 115 5.66 4.98 7.23
N SER A 116 4.91 3.87 7.36
CA SER A 116 3.92 3.48 6.34
C SER A 116 2.83 4.54 6.15
N LEU A 117 2.24 5.02 7.24
CA LEU A 117 1.20 6.03 7.17
C LEU A 117 1.71 7.34 6.54
N GLU A 118 2.87 7.83 6.99
CA GLU A 118 3.47 9.05 6.42
C GLU A 118 3.78 8.89 4.93
N THR A 119 4.20 7.68 4.51
CA THR A 119 4.48 7.36 3.10
C THR A 119 3.22 7.38 2.26
N VAL A 120 2.12 6.79 2.74
CA VAL A 120 0.82 6.78 2.06
C VAL A 120 0.20 8.18 2.04
N GLU A 121 0.27 8.94 3.14
CA GLU A 121 -0.16 10.34 3.17
C GLU A 121 0.64 11.23 2.21
N TYR A 122 1.93 10.95 2.03
CA TYR A 122 2.73 11.63 1.01
C TYR A 122 2.18 11.35 -0.38
N LEU A 123 1.90 10.08 -0.72
CA LEU A 123 1.29 9.73 -2.01
C LEU A 123 -0.09 10.38 -2.20
N TYR A 124 -0.91 10.42 -1.15
CA TYR A 124 -2.20 11.12 -1.19
C TYR A 124 -2.04 12.62 -1.52
N LYS A 125 -1.04 13.28 -0.97
CA LYS A 125 -0.74 14.70 -1.30
C LYS A 125 -0.22 14.90 -2.71
N GLN A 126 0.24 13.83 -3.36
CA GLN A 126 0.81 13.85 -4.71
C GLN A 126 -0.05 13.09 -5.73
N LEU A 127 -1.36 12.94 -5.47
CA LEU A 127 -2.29 12.22 -6.33
C LEU A 127 -2.27 12.69 -7.79
N ASP A 128 -2.05 13.98 -8.02
CA ASP A 128 -1.96 14.60 -9.35
C ASP A 128 -0.77 14.07 -10.19
N LYS A 129 0.22 13.46 -9.55
CA LYS A 129 1.42 12.88 -10.16
C LYS A 129 1.34 11.37 -10.40
N ILE A 130 0.27 10.72 -9.90
CA ILE A 130 0.01 9.31 -10.16
C ILE A 130 -0.70 9.20 -11.52
N GLU A 131 -0.04 8.61 -12.50
CA GLU A 131 -0.59 8.45 -13.84
C GLU A 131 -1.50 7.21 -13.94
N THR A 132 -2.35 7.16 -14.96
CA THR A 132 -3.24 6.01 -15.20
C THR A 132 -2.48 4.70 -15.45
N GLY A 133 -1.26 4.79 -15.99
CA GLY A 133 -0.35 3.66 -16.15
C GLY A 133 0.15 3.05 -14.84
N ASP A 134 0.05 3.79 -13.74
CA ASP A 134 0.45 3.34 -12.40
C ASP A 134 -0.69 2.65 -11.63
N TYR A 135 -1.93 2.74 -12.11
CA TYR A 135 -3.09 2.14 -11.43
C TYR A 135 -2.91 0.66 -11.09
N PRO A 136 -2.40 -0.20 -11.99
CA PRO A 136 -2.16 -1.60 -11.63
C PRO A 136 -1.18 -1.78 -10.47
N ASN A 137 -0.23 -0.87 -10.30
CA ASN A 137 0.77 -0.94 -9.24
C ASN A 137 0.20 -0.49 -7.89
N ILE A 138 -0.50 0.67 -7.86
CA ILE A 138 -1.11 1.17 -6.64
C ILE A 138 -2.21 0.22 -6.13
N ILE A 139 -3.01 -0.35 -7.02
CA ILE A 139 -4.04 -1.34 -6.69
C ILE A 139 -3.43 -2.58 -6.03
N ARG A 140 -2.31 -3.11 -6.54
CA ARG A 140 -1.63 -4.25 -5.93
C ARG A 140 -0.92 -3.92 -4.62
N GLY A 141 -0.63 -2.66 -4.37
CA GLY A 141 0.01 -2.19 -3.14
C GLY A 141 -0.92 -2.09 -1.93
N GLU A 142 -2.22 -2.29 -2.08
CA GLU A 142 -3.22 -2.25 -1.01
C GLU A 142 -3.02 -3.39 0.01
N ASN A 143 -2.48 -4.53 -0.41
CA ASN A 143 -2.43 -5.76 0.37
C ASN A 143 -1.64 -5.62 1.69
N GLY A 144 -2.30 -5.94 2.81
CA GLY A 144 -1.68 -5.94 4.14
C GLY A 144 -1.63 -4.57 4.81
N THR A 145 -2.46 -3.64 4.39
CA THR A 145 -2.77 -2.43 5.15
C THR A 145 -3.61 -2.77 6.38
N ASP A 146 -3.54 -1.97 7.43
CA ASP A 146 -4.35 -2.10 8.64
C ASP A 146 -4.67 -0.74 9.27
N GLY A 147 -5.81 -0.63 9.96
CA GLY A 147 -6.21 0.56 10.71
C GLY A 147 -6.16 1.86 9.87
N ALA A 148 -5.52 2.90 10.41
CA ALA A 148 -5.40 4.21 9.76
C ALA A 148 -4.68 4.15 8.39
N LEU A 149 -3.79 3.18 8.20
CA LEU A 149 -3.13 2.97 6.93
C LEU A 149 -4.12 2.53 5.85
N THR A 150 -5.04 1.62 6.19
CA THR A 150 -6.12 1.19 5.30
C THR A 150 -6.97 2.39 4.88
N GLU A 151 -7.46 3.18 5.83
CA GLU A 151 -8.30 4.35 5.54
C GLU A 151 -7.61 5.34 4.59
N SER A 152 -6.31 5.62 4.83
CA SER A 152 -5.53 6.51 3.96
C SER A 152 -5.30 5.92 2.57
N TYR A 153 -5.11 4.60 2.49
CA TYR A 153 -4.93 3.92 1.20
C TYR A 153 -6.23 3.88 0.40
N ASP A 154 -7.35 3.57 1.05
CA ASP A 154 -8.68 3.54 0.45
C ASP A 154 -9.09 4.92 -0.10
N ALA A 155 -8.69 5.99 0.59
CA ALA A 155 -8.88 7.35 0.10
C ALA A 155 -8.10 7.58 -1.22
N ILE A 156 -6.87 7.08 -1.35
CA ILE A 156 -6.12 7.14 -2.61
C ILE A 156 -6.89 6.40 -3.72
N LEU A 157 -7.32 5.17 -3.47
CA LEU A 157 -8.04 4.37 -4.47
C LEU A 157 -9.33 5.06 -4.92
N ALA A 158 -10.09 5.63 -3.98
CA ALA A 158 -11.33 6.34 -4.26
C ALA A 158 -11.11 7.61 -5.12
N GLU A 159 -10.07 8.39 -4.82
CA GLU A 159 -9.74 9.59 -5.59
C GLU A 159 -9.26 9.25 -7.00
N LEU A 160 -8.41 8.21 -7.16
CA LEU A 160 -7.94 7.75 -8.46
C LEU A 160 -9.09 7.20 -9.31
N TYR A 161 -9.99 6.41 -8.72
CA TYR A 161 -11.21 5.96 -9.38
C TYR A 161 -12.09 7.13 -9.80
N THR A 162 -12.33 8.11 -8.92
CA THR A 162 -13.20 9.25 -9.22
C THR A 162 -12.64 10.10 -10.36
N ARG A 163 -11.32 10.19 -10.48
CA ARG A 163 -10.62 10.89 -11.55
C ARG A 163 -10.80 10.22 -12.92
N GLU A 164 -10.60 8.91 -12.99
CA GLU A 164 -10.58 8.12 -14.23
C GLU A 164 -11.27 6.75 -14.04
N PRO A 165 -12.62 6.71 -13.88
CA PRO A 165 -13.33 5.48 -13.51
C PRO A 165 -13.09 4.32 -14.48
N SER A 166 -13.14 4.58 -15.80
CA SER A 166 -12.93 3.55 -16.81
C SER A 166 -11.55 2.92 -16.73
N LYS A 167 -10.51 3.75 -16.58
CA LYS A 167 -9.11 3.27 -16.46
C LYS A 167 -8.86 2.52 -15.16
N PHE A 168 -9.52 2.93 -14.09
CA PHE A 168 -9.41 2.22 -12.82
C PHE A 168 -10.09 0.84 -12.86
N ILE A 169 -11.29 0.74 -13.47
CA ILE A 169 -11.98 -0.53 -13.69
C ILE A 169 -11.16 -1.46 -14.62
N GLU A 170 -10.57 -0.92 -15.69
CA GLU A 170 -9.66 -1.66 -16.57
C GLU A 170 -8.49 -2.26 -15.78
N ALA A 171 -7.86 -1.47 -14.90
CA ALA A 171 -6.76 -1.91 -14.07
C ALA A 171 -7.19 -2.99 -13.05
N LEU A 172 -8.37 -2.88 -12.45
CA LEU A 172 -8.95 -3.88 -11.56
C LEU A 172 -9.23 -5.20 -12.30
N ALA A 173 -9.82 -5.12 -13.49
CA ALA A 173 -10.11 -6.28 -14.32
C ALA A 173 -8.84 -7.02 -14.78
N GLY A 174 -7.68 -6.35 -14.76
CA GLY A 174 -6.37 -6.91 -15.05
C GLY A 174 -5.68 -7.60 -13.87
N LEU A 175 -6.32 -7.72 -12.70
CA LEU A 175 -5.77 -8.47 -11.57
C LEU A 175 -5.77 -9.98 -11.82
N GLU A 176 -4.81 -10.70 -11.21
CA GLU A 176 -4.54 -12.10 -11.53
C GLU A 176 -5.60 -13.08 -10.99
N THR A 177 -6.24 -12.73 -9.86
CA THR A 177 -7.18 -13.62 -9.20
C THR A 177 -8.47 -12.92 -8.78
N PRO A 178 -9.63 -13.63 -8.80
CA PRO A 178 -10.88 -13.08 -8.32
C PRO A 178 -10.84 -12.57 -6.87
N SER A 179 -10.07 -13.24 -6.00
CA SER A 179 -9.94 -12.82 -4.60
C SER A 179 -9.20 -11.48 -4.45
N GLN A 180 -8.23 -11.19 -5.31
CA GLN A 180 -7.60 -9.87 -5.35
C GLN A 180 -8.60 -8.80 -5.80
N VAL A 181 -9.39 -9.08 -6.83
CA VAL A 181 -10.45 -8.16 -7.28
C VAL A 181 -11.42 -7.87 -6.14
N GLU A 182 -11.93 -8.91 -5.47
CA GLU A 182 -12.86 -8.77 -4.35
C GLU A 182 -12.30 -7.94 -3.21
N SER A 183 -11.03 -8.17 -2.82
CA SER A 183 -10.35 -7.40 -1.79
C SER A 183 -10.30 -5.92 -2.18
N VAL A 184 -9.75 -5.59 -3.34
CA VAL A 184 -9.59 -4.20 -3.76
C VAL A 184 -10.93 -3.51 -3.99
N VAL A 185 -11.94 -4.20 -4.52
CA VAL A 185 -13.30 -3.67 -4.67
C VAL A 185 -13.89 -3.31 -3.32
N SER A 186 -13.64 -4.11 -2.27
CA SER A 186 -14.10 -3.81 -0.92
C SER A 186 -13.43 -2.56 -0.35
N HIS A 187 -12.12 -2.43 -0.52
CA HIS A 187 -11.36 -1.25 -0.13
C HIS A 187 -11.80 0.01 -0.90
N LEU A 188 -11.97 -0.11 -2.21
CA LEU A 188 -12.47 0.97 -3.05
C LEU A 188 -13.87 1.42 -2.62
N ALA A 189 -14.79 0.47 -2.40
CA ALA A 189 -16.15 0.79 -1.95
C ALA A 189 -16.15 1.49 -0.58
N TYR A 190 -15.29 1.06 0.35
CA TYR A 190 -15.10 1.72 1.63
C TYR A 190 -14.63 3.17 1.44
N GLY A 191 -13.58 3.41 0.66
CA GLY A 191 -13.11 4.78 0.36
C GLY A 191 -14.18 5.64 -0.31
N LEU A 192 -14.96 5.07 -1.25
CA LEU A 192 -16.04 5.75 -1.94
C LEU A 192 -17.26 6.03 -1.04
N SER A 193 -17.43 5.30 0.07
CA SER A 193 -18.52 5.53 1.01
C SER A 193 -18.46 6.90 1.71
N TYR A 194 -17.30 7.54 1.71
CA TYR A 194 -17.10 8.91 2.21
C TYR A 194 -17.46 10.00 1.17
N GLN A 195 -17.81 9.60 -0.06
CA GLN A 195 -18.25 10.49 -1.13
C GLN A 195 -19.78 10.43 -1.31
N ASP A 196 -20.33 11.16 -2.30
CA ASP A 196 -21.74 11.00 -2.70
C ASP A 196 -21.93 9.65 -3.41
N THR A 197 -22.29 8.62 -2.64
CA THR A 197 -22.47 7.25 -3.13
C THR A 197 -23.52 7.16 -4.23
N ALA A 198 -24.58 7.97 -4.19
CA ALA A 198 -25.60 7.97 -5.24
C ALA A 198 -25.02 8.49 -6.56
N GLN A 199 -24.19 9.53 -6.51
CA GLN A 199 -23.49 10.06 -7.68
C GLN A 199 -22.47 9.05 -8.23
N VAL A 200 -21.72 8.36 -7.34
CA VAL A 200 -20.75 7.33 -7.73
C VAL A 200 -21.45 6.20 -8.48
N LYS A 201 -22.54 5.65 -7.92
CA LYS A 201 -23.36 4.60 -8.55
C LYS A 201 -23.89 5.04 -9.90
N GLY A 202 -24.48 6.23 -9.99
CA GLY A 202 -25.03 6.74 -11.24
C GLY A 202 -23.98 6.85 -12.35
N LYS A 203 -22.75 7.29 -12.03
CA LYS A 203 -21.65 7.32 -12.99
C LYS A 203 -21.21 5.93 -13.42
N LEU A 204 -21.15 4.97 -12.47
CA LEU A 204 -20.75 3.60 -12.76
C LEU A 204 -21.80 2.88 -13.63
N GLU A 205 -23.08 3.06 -13.37
CA GLU A 205 -24.17 2.56 -14.21
C GLU A 205 -24.12 3.17 -15.62
N GLN A 206 -23.85 4.47 -15.73
CA GLN A 206 -23.66 5.11 -17.02
C GLN A 206 -22.47 4.51 -17.77
N LEU A 207 -21.36 4.28 -17.11
CA LEU A 207 -20.16 3.65 -17.71
C LEU A 207 -20.50 2.25 -18.26
N LYS A 208 -21.28 1.45 -17.53
CA LYS A 208 -21.78 0.13 -18.00
C LYS A 208 -22.67 0.23 -19.23
N GLN A 209 -23.49 1.29 -19.32
CA GLN A 209 -24.44 1.47 -20.43
C GLN A 209 -23.76 1.95 -21.71
N THR A 210 -22.59 2.58 -21.67
CA THR A 210 -21.88 3.05 -22.86
C THR A 210 -21.44 1.92 -23.80
N GLY A 211 -21.38 0.67 -23.28
CA GLY A 211 -21.00 -0.51 -24.05
C GLY A 211 -19.50 -0.65 -24.27
N ASP A 212 -18.69 0.23 -23.68
CA ASP A 212 -17.22 0.27 -23.87
C ASP A 212 -16.46 -0.66 -22.94
N LEU A 213 -17.15 -1.29 -21.96
CA LEU A 213 -16.55 -2.22 -21.00
C LEU A 213 -16.49 -3.65 -21.55
N SER A 214 -15.34 -4.29 -21.42
CA SER A 214 -15.19 -5.74 -21.62
C SER A 214 -16.01 -6.54 -20.61
N VAL A 215 -16.19 -7.84 -20.83
CA VAL A 215 -16.91 -8.73 -19.90
C VAL A 215 -16.27 -8.75 -18.51
N ALA A 216 -14.94 -8.71 -18.43
CA ALA A 216 -14.21 -8.66 -17.16
C ALA A 216 -14.45 -7.33 -16.42
N GLU A 217 -14.40 -6.21 -17.13
CA GLU A 217 -14.66 -4.88 -16.58
C GLU A 217 -16.11 -4.73 -16.12
N GLN A 218 -17.08 -5.28 -16.87
CA GLN A 218 -18.48 -5.32 -16.46
C GLN A 218 -18.65 -6.11 -15.16
N SER A 219 -17.97 -7.26 -15.02
CA SER A 219 -17.99 -8.05 -13.79
C SER A 219 -17.44 -7.27 -12.59
N VAL A 220 -16.35 -6.53 -12.77
CA VAL A 220 -15.78 -5.65 -11.71
C VAL A 220 -16.76 -4.53 -11.35
N ALA A 221 -17.37 -3.90 -12.35
CA ALA A 221 -18.35 -2.85 -12.13
C ALA A 221 -19.58 -3.35 -11.37
N ASP A 222 -20.06 -4.57 -11.68
CA ASP A 222 -21.17 -5.22 -10.96
C ASP A 222 -20.82 -5.49 -9.50
N GLN A 223 -19.61 -6.02 -9.24
CA GLN A 223 -19.12 -6.25 -7.88
C GLN A 223 -19.00 -4.93 -7.08
N LEU A 224 -18.53 -3.86 -7.71
CA LEU A 224 -18.43 -2.56 -7.06
C LEU A 224 -19.82 -1.97 -6.73
N LEU A 225 -20.79 -2.08 -7.63
CA LEU A 225 -22.18 -1.67 -7.38
C LEU A 225 -22.78 -2.44 -6.19
N ASP A 226 -22.64 -3.77 -6.17
CA ASP A 226 -23.11 -4.61 -5.08
C ASP A 226 -22.46 -4.22 -3.75
N ARG A 227 -21.14 -4.00 -3.75
CA ARG A 227 -20.42 -3.61 -2.54
C ARG A 227 -20.79 -2.20 -2.05
N LEU A 228 -21.13 -1.26 -2.95
CA LEU A 228 -21.63 0.07 -2.59
C LEU A 228 -23.05 0.03 -2.03
N ASP A 229 -23.83 -1.00 -2.36
CA ASP A 229 -25.16 -1.25 -1.77
C ASP A 229 -25.08 -1.97 -0.42
N HIS A 230 -24.05 -2.82 -0.25
CA HIS A 230 -23.84 -3.67 0.93
C HIS A 230 -22.41 -3.51 1.46
N PRO A 231 -22.04 -2.34 2.02
CA PRO A 231 -20.67 -2.02 2.37
C PRO A 231 -20.08 -2.87 3.50
N TYR A 232 -20.92 -3.62 4.27
CA TYR A 232 -20.52 -4.45 5.41
C TYR A 232 -21.21 -5.82 5.42
#